data_c3e3f7797ce202f4716cb630b4a058c8
#
_entry.id   c3e3f7797ce202f4716cb630b4a058c8
#
_cell.length_a   1.000
_cell.length_b   1.000
_cell.length_c   1.000
_cell.angle_alpha   90.00
_cell.angle_beta   90.00
_cell.angle_gamma   90.00
#
_symmetry.space_group_name_H-M   'P 1'
#
loop_
_entity.id
_entity.type
_entity.pdbx_description
1 polymer ?
#
loop_
_entity_poly.entity_id
_entity_poly.type
_entity_poly.pdbx_seq_one_letter_code
_entity_poly.pdbx_strand_id
1 'polypeptide(L)'
;MANQPKNYKKFVATAATATLVASAIVPVASAASFSDIEGNTHADAIKALSDAGIIKGYEDGTFKPNAEISRGQTVKLLGRWLETKGYKVPENWNTVQRFNDLPVNAADQELVKYAALVKDAGVFNGSNGNLNYSQPMQRQQMALVLV
;
A
#
# COMPACT_ATOMS: atom_id res chain seq x y z
N MET A 1 51.32 17.75 -58.83
CA MET A 1 51.46 17.06 -57.53
C MET A 1 50.08 16.87 -56.96
N ALA A 2 49.57 15.67 -57.12
CA ALA A 2 48.20 15.37 -56.89
C ALA A 2 48.01 14.79 -55.48
N ASN A 3 47.17 15.40 -54.71
CA ASN A 3 46.85 14.94 -53.37
C ASN A 3 45.61 14.05 -53.43
N GLN A 4 45.78 12.78 -53.18
CA GLN A 4 44.70 11.78 -53.17
C GLN A 4 43.92 11.83 -51.89
N PRO A 5 42.57 11.88 -51.88
CA PRO A 5 41.80 11.72 -50.68
C PRO A 5 41.67 10.27 -50.30
N LYS A 6 42.04 9.96 -49.07
CA LYS A 6 41.89 8.63 -48.47
C LYS A 6 40.41 8.34 -48.17
N ASN A 7 39.83 7.40 -48.88
CA ASN A 7 38.49 6.88 -48.66
C ASN A 7 38.45 6.05 -47.38
N TYR A 8 37.95 6.61 -46.29
CA TYR A 8 37.58 5.86 -45.14
C TYR A 8 36.21 5.21 -45.37
N LYS A 9 36.21 3.94 -45.69
CA LYS A 9 35.01 3.13 -45.61
C LYS A 9 34.65 2.99 -44.14
N LYS A 10 33.69 3.76 -43.67
CA LYS A 10 33.07 3.60 -42.35
C LYS A 10 32.23 2.36 -42.42
N PHE A 11 32.71 1.28 -41.78
CA PHE A 11 31.86 0.16 -41.42
C PHE A 11 30.91 0.65 -40.34
N VAL A 12 29.68 0.96 -40.71
CA VAL A 12 28.60 1.11 -39.77
C VAL A 12 28.14 -0.30 -39.41
N ALA A 13 28.69 -0.82 -38.34
CA ALA A 13 28.12 -2.00 -37.69
C ALA A 13 26.84 -1.54 -36.98
N THR A 14 25.72 -1.76 -37.64
CA THR A 14 24.40 -1.61 -37.02
C THR A 14 24.26 -2.77 -36.05
N ALA A 15 24.72 -2.58 -34.82
CA ALA A 15 24.32 -3.43 -33.71
C ALA A 15 22.86 -3.12 -33.42
N ALA A 16 21.97 -3.93 -33.96
CA ALA A 16 20.58 -3.98 -33.51
C ALA A 16 20.59 -4.53 -32.09
N THR A 17 20.69 -3.64 -31.11
CA THR A 17 20.37 -3.96 -29.73
C THR A 17 18.86 -4.15 -29.67
N ALA A 18 18.42 -5.40 -29.79
CA ALA A 18 17.09 -5.79 -29.38
C ALA A 18 17.03 -5.58 -27.87
N THR A 19 16.55 -4.41 -27.45
CA THR A 19 16.10 -4.20 -26.10
C THR A 19 14.87 -5.08 -25.90
N LEU A 20 15.11 -6.29 -25.36
CA LEU A 20 14.08 -7.06 -24.72
C LEU A 20 13.57 -6.20 -23.55
N VAL A 21 12.52 -5.46 -23.79
CA VAL A 21 11.67 -4.94 -22.73
C VAL A 21 11.07 -6.20 -22.10
N ALA A 22 11.74 -6.73 -21.09
CA ALA A 22 11.13 -7.67 -20.19
C ALA A 22 9.99 -6.89 -19.53
N SER A 23 8.81 -6.97 -20.12
CA SER A 23 7.57 -6.64 -19.42
C SER A 23 7.58 -7.53 -18.20
N ALA A 24 8.02 -6.99 -17.07
CA ALA A 24 7.75 -7.60 -15.80
C ALA A 24 6.23 -7.75 -15.76
N ILE A 25 5.76 -8.98 -15.96
CA ILE A 25 4.40 -9.35 -15.63
C ILE A 25 4.37 -9.21 -14.13
N VAL A 26 4.07 -8.00 -13.66
CA VAL A 26 3.66 -7.79 -12.27
C VAL A 26 2.45 -8.69 -12.15
N PRO A 27 2.45 -9.72 -11.27
CA PRO A 27 1.25 -10.47 -11.06
C PRO A 27 0.21 -9.45 -10.65
N VAL A 28 -0.76 -9.20 -11.52
CA VAL A 28 -1.97 -8.47 -11.15
C VAL A 28 -2.53 -9.34 -10.03
N ALA A 29 -2.40 -8.89 -8.79
CA ALA A 29 -3.05 -9.53 -7.67
C ALA A 29 -4.50 -9.68 -8.11
N SER A 30 -4.94 -10.92 -8.30
CA SER A 30 -6.32 -11.19 -8.75
C SER A 30 -7.21 -10.41 -7.80
N ALA A 31 -7.97 -9.48 -8.34
CA ALA A 31 -8.91 -8.69 -7.55
C ALA A 31 -9.68 -9.64 -6.65
N ALA A 32 -9.57 -9.46 -5.34
CA ALA A 32 -10.27 -10.34 -4.42
C ALA A 32 -11.77 -10.18 -4.68
N SER A 33 -12.38 -11.20 -5.23
CA SER A 33 -13.82 -11.24 -5.43
C SER A 33 -14.45 -11.59 -4.07
N PHE A 34 -15.01 -10.58 -3.40
CA PHE A 34 -15.71 -10.80 -2.13
C PHE A 34 -17.11 -11.35 -2.40
N SER A 35 -17.46 -12.45 -1.73
CA SER A 35 -18.71 -13.17 -1.94
C SER A 35 -19.95 -12.45 -1.41
N ASP A 36 -19.77 -11.44 -0.55
CA ASP A 36 -20.83 -10.77 0.22
C ASP A 36 -21.07 -9.30 -0.19
N ILE A 37 -20.54 -8.88 -1.34
CA ILE A 37 -20.73 -7.49 -1.83
C ILE A 37 -21.67 -7.41 -3.05
N GLU A 38 -22.20 -8.52 -3.52
CA GLU A 38 -23.15 -8.54 -4.62
C GLU A 38 -24.43 -7.76 -4.24
N GLY A 39 -24.85 -6.83 -5.10
CA GLY A 39 -25.98 -5.95 -4.82
C GLY A 39 -25.71 -4.84 -3.80
N ASN A 40 -24.50 -4.74 -3.26
CA ASN A 40 -24.14 -3.64 -2.36
C ASN A 40 -23.91 -2.35 -3.14
N THR A 41 -24.51 -1.24 -2.68
CA THR A 41 -24.38 0.09 -3.32
C THR A 41 -22.94 0.55 -3.47
N HIS A 42 -22.04 0.07 -2.62
CA HIS A 42 -20.61 0.43 -2.60
C HIS A 42 -19.70 -0.63 -3.22
N ALA A 43 -20.25 -1.65 -3.88
CA ALA A 43 -19.48 -2.77 -4.43
C ALA A 43 -18.33 -2.31 -5.35
N ASP A 44 -18.59 -1.34 -6.22
CA ASP A 44 -17.56 -0.83 -7.15
C ASP A 44 -16.43 -0.12 -6.43
N ALA A 45 -16.73 0.66 -5.39
CA ALA A 45 -15.71 1.30 -4.56
C ALA A 45 -14.87 0.27 -3.79
N ILE A 46 -15.51 -0.78 -3.25
CA ILE A 46 -14.83 -1.87 -2.56
C ILE A 46 -13.89 -2.60 -3.51
N LYS A 47 -14.35 -2.92 -4.72
CA LYS A 47 -13.53 -3.55 -5.77
C LYS A 47 -12.34 -2.68 -6.16
N ALA A 48 -12.57 -1.39 -6.42
CA ALA A 48 -11.50 -0.45 -6.77
C ALA A 48 -10.41 -0.34 -5.69
N LEU A 49 -10.79 -0.33 -4.42
CA LEU A 49 -9.84 -0.31 -3.30
C LEU A 49 -9.13 -1.66 -3.12
N SER A 50 -9.79 -2.77 -3.45
CA SER A 50 -9.18 -4.10 -3.48
C SER A 50 -8.14 -4.21 -4.60
N ASP A 51 -8.48 -3.74 -5.80
CA ASP A 51 -7.58 -3.72 -6.96
C ASP A 51 -6.34 -2.84 -6.69
N ALA A 52 -6.52 -1.76 -5.94
CA ALA A 52 -5.42 -0.91 -5.48
C ALA A 52 -4.60 -1.52 -4.31
N GLY A 53 -4.95 -2.73 -3.83
CA GLY A 53 -4.27 -3.39 -2.72
C GLY A 53 -4.51 -2.78 -1.34
N ILE A 54 -5.43 -1.82 -1.23
CA ILE A 54 -5.74 -1.12 0.02
C ILE A 54 -6.63 -2.00 0.91
N ILE A 55 -7.64 -2.65 0.32
CA ILE A 55 -8.55 -3.59 0.99
C ILE A 55 -8.11 -5.03 0.67
N LYS A 56 -8.07 -5.89 1.69
CA LYS A 56 -7.76 -7.32 1.52
C LYS A 56 -8.94 -8.24 1.85
N GLY A 57 -9.96 -7.74 2.55
CA GLY A 57 -11.06 -8.54 3.08
C GLY A 57 -10.61 -9.51 4.17
N TYR A 58 -11.40 -10.55 4.36
CA TYR A 58 -11.15 -11.62 5.34
C TYR A 58 -10.69 -12.91 4.64
N GLU A 59 -10.07 -13.81 5.39
CA GLU A 59 -9.56 -15.11 4.87
C GLU A 59 -10.68 -16.02 4.33
N ASP A 60 -11.92 -15.81 4.79
CA ASP A 60 -13.11 -16.50 4.31
C ASP A 60 -13.64 -15.98 2.95
N GLY A 61 -12.94 -15.04 2.32
CA GLY A 61 -13.34 -14.45 1.04
C GLY A 61 -14.46 -13.42 1.14
N THR A 62 -14.75 -12.91 2.36
CA THR A 62 -15.76 -11.87 2.59
C THR A 62 -15.13 -10.50 2.82
N PHE A 63 -15.92 -9.44 2.63
CA PHE A 63 -15.56 -8.06 2.98
C PHE A 63 -16.25 -7.60 4.28
N LYS A 64 -17.44 -8.10 4.56
CA LYS A 64 -18.32 -7.75 5.69
C LYS A 64 -18.71 -6.28 5.69
N PRO A 65 -19.41 -5.80 4.65
CA PRO A 65 -19.66 -4.37 4.43
C PRO A 65 -20.45 -3.68 5.54
N ASN A 66 -21.20 -4.44 6.32
CA ASN A 66 -22.02 -3.92 7.43
C ASN A 66 -21.35 -4.10 8.81
N ALA A 67 -20.16 -4.67 8.87
CA ALA A 67 -19.44 -4.84 10.11
C ALA A 67 -18.80 -3.52 10.58
N GLU A 68 -18.66 -3.36 11.88
CA GLU A 68 -17.87 -2.27 12.44
C GLU A 68 -16.39 -2.46 12.08
N ILE A 69 -15.73 -1.36 11.73
CA ILE A 69 -14.30 -1.36 11.49
C ILE A 69 -13.55 -0.98 12.77
N SER A 70 -12.54 -1.77 13.14
CA SER A 70 -11.69 -1.44 14.29
C SER A 70 -10.66 -0.35 13.94
N ARG A 71 -10.13 0.30 14.97
CA ARG A 71 -9.03 1.28 14.81
C ARG A 71 -7.79 0.65 14.17
N GLY A 72 -7.45 -0.57 14.54
CA GLY A 72 -6.35 -1.30 13.93
C GLY A 72 -6.57 -1.60 12.45
N GLN A 73 -7.78 -2.01 12.06
CA GLN A 73 -8.13 -2.19 10.65
C GLN A 73 -8.05 -0.86 9.88
N THR A 74 -8.56 0.23 10.47
CA THR A 74 -8.46 1.56 9.88
C THR A 74 -7.00 1.97 9.67
N VAL A 75 -6.13 1.74 10.64
CA VAL A 75 -4.68 2.02 10.52
C VAL A 75 -4.04 1.22 9.40
N LYS A 76 -4.39 -0.06 9.24
CA LYS A 76 -3.89 -0.87 8.11
C LYS A 76 -4.36 -0.35 6.76
N LEU A 77 -5.61 0.08 6.63
CA LEU A 77 -6.14 0.70 5.40
C LEU A 77 -5.41 2.01 5.07
N LEU A 78 -5.27 2.89 6.05
CA LEU A 78 -4.59 4.18 5.89
C LEU A 78 -3.11 3.98 5.55
N GLY A 79 -2.44 3.03 6.19
CA GLY A 79 -1.03 2.73 5.94
C GLY A 79 -0.80 2.26 4.51
N ARG A 80 -1.61 1.33 4.01
CA ARG A 80 -1.54 0.87 2.61
C ARG A 80 -1.85 2.01 1.64
N TRP A 81 -2.86 2.83 1.95
CA TRP A 81 -3.19 4.00 1.13
C TRP A 81 -2.01 5.00 1.08
N LEU A 82 -1.37 5.29 2.21
CA LEU A 82 -0.19 6.16 2.26
C LEU A 82 0.97 5.61 1.42
N GLU A 83 1.22 4.30 1.43
CA GLU A 83 2.21 3.67 0.55
C GLU A 83 1.89 3.93 -0.94
N THR A 84 0.61 3.88 -1.35
CA THR A 84 0.22 4.22 -2.74
C THR A 84 0.46 5.70 -3.07
N LYS A 85 0.55 6.57 -2.06
CA LYS A 85 0.88 7.99 -2.21
C LYS A 85 2.37 8.30 -2.11
N GLY A 86 3.21 7.26 -2.02
CA GLY A 86 4.68 7.38 -1.98
C GLY A 86 5.27 7.57 -0.59
N TYR A 87 4.47 7.52 0.47
CA TYR A 87 5.00 7.50 1.83
C TYR A 87 5.74 6.19 2.08
N LYS A 88 6.87 6.28 2.75
CA LYS A 88 7.69 5.11 3.07
C LYS A 88 7.49 4.70 4.51
N VAL A 89 7.45 3.40 4.74
CA VAL A 89 7.47 2.85 6.09
C VAL A 89 8.78 3.21 6.76
N PRO A 90 8.78 3.71 8.00
CA PRO A 90 10.01 4.02 8.73
C PRO A 90 10.88 2.77 8.88
N GLU A 91 12.19 2.87 8.66
CA GLU A 91 13.11 1.72 8.77
C GLU A 91 13.09 1.08 10.17
N ASN A 92 12.85 1.89 11.20
CA ASN A 92 12.80 1.47 12.60
C ASN A 92 11.40 1.06 13.09
N TRP A 93 10.45 0.74 12.18
CA TRP A 93 9.07 0.41 12.53
C TRP A 93 8.95 -0.77 13.50
N ASN A 94 9.87 -1.75 13.42
CA ASN A 94 9.91 -2.97 14.24
C ASN A 94 10.89 -2.90 15.42
N THR A 95 11.51 -1.76 15.65
CA THR A 95 12.46 -1.56 16.76
C THR A 95 12.07 -0.42 17.69
N VAL A 96 11.27 0.55 17.19
CA VAL A 96 10.80 1.70 17.98
C VAL A 96 9.29 1.65 18.10
N GLN A 97 8.80 1.44 19.32
CA GLN A 97 7.37 1.40 19.63
C GLN A 97 6.74 2.79 19.53
N ARG A 98 5.60 2.92 18.81
CA ARG A 98 4.87 4.18 18.63
C ARG A 98 3.65 4.33 19.53
N PHE A 99 3.08 3.23 19.98
CA PHE A 99 1.90 3.23 20.86
C PHE A 99 2.14 2.30 22.04
N ASN A 100 1.71 2.71 23.24
CA ASN A 100 1.96 1.96 24.49
C ASN A 100 1.31 0.57 24.46
N ASP A 101 0.14 0.45 23.81
CA ASP A 101 -0.66 -0.78 23.72
C ASP A 101 -0.34 -1.65 22.50
N LEU A 102 0.64 -1.26 21.69
CA LEU A 102 1.06 -2.03 20.52
C LEU A 102 2.59 -2.23 20.53
N PRO A 103 3.08 -3.28 21.18
CA PRO A 103 4.51 -3.57 21.22
C PRO A 103 5.04 -3.99 19.84
N VAL A 104 6.33 -3.73 19.59
CA VAL A 104 6.97 -4.04 18.29
C VAL A 104 6.97 -5.53 17.95
N ASN A 105 6.87 -6.41 18.94
CA ASN A 105 6.78 -7.87 18.78
C ASN A 105 5.33 -8.40 18.79
N ALA A 106 4.32 -7.53 18.64
CA ALA A 106 2.93 -7.98 18.53
C ALA A 106 2.75 -8.96 17.37
N ALA A 107 1.80 -9.91 17.50
CA ALA A 107 1.58 -10.95 16.49
C ALA A 107 1.19 -10.37 15.11
N ASP A 108 0.41 -9.27 15.09
CA ASP A 108 0.05 -8.56 13.85
C ASP A 108 1.16 -7.57 13.45
N GLN A 109 2.18 -8.08 12.78
CA GLN A 109 3.31 -7.27 12.31
C GLN A 109 2.91 -6.26 11.22
N GLU A 110 1.86 -6.54 10.46
CA GLU A 110 1.31 -5.57 9.50
C GLU A 110 0.71 -4.37 10.23
N LEU A 111 0.03 -4.60 11.35
CA LEU A 111 -0.48 -3.51 12.19
C LEU A 111 0.67 -2.69 12.79
N VAL A 112 1.73 -3.32 13.30
CA VAL A 112 2.91 -2.61 13.84
C VAL A 112 3.55 -1.73 12.78
N LYS A 113 3.76 -2.28 11.58
CA LYS A 113 4.31 -1.57 10.42
C LYS A 113 3.51 -0.30 10.08
N TYR A 114 2.22 -0.45 9.90
CA TYR A 114 1.37 0.67 9.50
C TYR A 114 1.04 1.63 10.64
N ALA A 115 1.03 1.16 11.88
CA ALA A 115 0.92 2.04 13.04
C ALA A 115 2.12 3.00 13.13
N ALA A 116 3.33 2.53 12.84
CA ALA A 116 4.50 3.39 12.75
C ALA A 116 4.36 4.41 11.62
N LEU A 117 3.98 3.98 10.41
CA LEU A 117 3.81 4.87 9.27
C LEU A 117 2.77 5.97 9.50
N VAL A 118 1.56 5.62 9.96
CA VAL A 118 0.48 6.61 10.15
C VAL A 118 0.76 7.55 11.30
N LYS A 119 1.50 7.09 12.33
CA LYS A 119 1.92 7.93 13.46
C LYS A 119 2.96 8.95 13.02
N ASP A 120 4.01 8.50 12.35
CA ASP A 120 5.13 9.35 11.90
C ASP A 120 4.68 10.33 10.79
N ALA A 121 3.68 9.95 9.98
CA ALA A 121 3.03 10.82 9.00
C ALA A 121 2.04 11.84 9.64
N GLY A 122 1.78 11.75 10.94
CA GLY A 122 0.84 12.64 11.62
C GLY A 122 -0.64 12.36 11.33
N VAL A 123 -0.96 11.31 10.58
CA VAL A 123 -2.32 10.97 10.16
C VAL A 123 -3.15 10.36 11.29
N PHE A 124 -2.52 9.56 12.15
CA PHE A 124 -3.20 8.86 13.24
C PHE A 124 -2.41 8.95 14.54
N ASN A 125 -2.81 9.81 15.44
CA ASN A 125 -2.04 10.12 16.66
C ASN A 125 -2.38 9.22 17.86
N GLY A 126 -3.50 8.50 17.83
CA GLY A 126 -3.98 7.74 18.97
C GLY A 126 -4.62 8.60 20.06
N SER A 127 -4.76 8.04 21.24
CA SER A 127 -5.30 8.72 22.43
C SER A 127 -4.48 8.34 23.65
N ASN A 128 -3.98 9.31 24.39
CA ASN A 128 -3.13 9.11 25.59
C ASN A 128 -1.95 8.15 25.34
N GLY A 129 -1.32 8.24 24.16
CA GLY A 129 -0.22 7.37 23.75
C GLY A 129 -0.64 5.96 23.31
N ASN A 130 -1.93 5.62 23.29
CA ASN A 130 -2.44 4.32 22.90
C ASN A 130 -3.11 4.37 21.51
N LEU A 131 -2.97 3.30 20.75
CA LEU A 131 -3.71 3.10 19.51
C LEU A 131 -5.16 2.68 19.78
N ASN A 132 -5.38 1.87 20.82
CA ASN A 132 -6.65 1.22 21.13
C ASN A 132 -7.17 0.38 19.94
N TYR A 133 -6.28 -0.43 19.35
CA TYR A 133 -6.46 -1.06 18.03
C TYR A 133 -7.67 -1.98 17.91
N SER A 134 -8.11 -2.60 19.01
CA SER A 134 -9.28 -3.49 19.03
C SER A 134 -10.62 -2.76 19.12
N GLN A 135 -10.61 -1.47 19.49
CA GLN A 135 -11.84 -0.69 19.61
C GLN A 135 -12.39 -0.26 18.26
N PRO A 136 -13.73 -0.10 18.12
CA PRO A 136 -14.33 0.40 16.88
C PRO A 136 -13.90 1.84 16.59
N MET A 137 -13.85 2.18 15.32
CA MET A 137 -13.58 3.54 14.86
C MET A 137 -14.86 4.36 14.84
N GLN A 138 -14.89 5.46 15.59
CA GLN A 138 -16.04 6.37 15.61
C GLN A 138 -15.98 7.36 14.44
N ARG A 139 -17.14 7.77 13.90
CA ARG A 139 -17.24 8.72 12.78
C ARG A 139 -16.49 10.04 13.05
N GLN A 140 -16.60 10.60 14.27
CA GLN A 140 -15.88 11.81 14.66
C GLN A 140 -14.36 11.64 14.64
N GLN A 141 -13.86 10.44 14.99
CA GLN A 141 -12.43 10.13 14.94
C GLN A 141 -11.94 10.00 13.50
N MET A 142 -12.76 9.40 12.62
CA MET A 142 -12.45 9.34 11.20
C MET A 142 -12.38 10.73 10.57
N ALA A 143 -13.26 11.67 10.97
CA ALA A 143 -13.22 13.04 10.48
C ALA A 143 -11.87 13.72 10.80
N LEU A 144 -11.31 13.47 12.00
CA LEU A 144 -10.00 14.00 12.38
C LEU A 144 -8.83 13.42 11.56
N VAL A 145 -8.99 12.20 11.06
CA VAL A 145 -7.97 11.52 10.25
C VAL A 145 -7.96 12.04 8.80
N LEU A 146 -9.09 12.55 8.32
CA LEU A 146 -9.27 12.98 6.93
C LEU A 146 -9.03 14.48 6.69
N VAL A 147 -8.74 15.25 7.72
CA VAL A 147 -8.44 16.69 7.66
C VAL A 147 -6.93 16.92 7.63
#